data_cfe226bfcf72d5725784ebf4d7d375cb
#
_entry.id   cfe226bfcf72d5725784ebf4d7d375cb
#
_cell.length_a   1.000
_cell.length_b   1.000
_cell.length_c   1.000
_cell.angle_alpha   90.00
_cell.angle_beta   90.00
_cell.angle_gamma   90.00
#
_symmetry.space_group_name_H-M   'P 1'
#
loop_
_entity.id
_entity.type
_entity.pdbx_description
1 polymer ?
#
loop_
_entity_poly.entity_id
_entity_poly.type
_entity_poly.pdbx_seq_one_letter_code
_entity_poly.pdbx_strand_id
1 'polypeptide(L)'
;SHMFDPCCLSTATSTGAYLTPSTTTPFASFSMMSGETVTIKASYAPFDASVDFGLVDSDGVFHYFNITNGSIDKTMRISKSGKYTLQIKNNSDSEVKVSGFVNY
;
A
#
# COMPACT_ATOMS: atom_id res chain seq x y z
N SER A 1 13.79 8.80 6.75
CA SER A 1 12.67 8.30 5.93
C SER A 1 11.65 9.40 5.70
N HIS A 2 10.85 9.23 4.70
CA HIS A 2 9.80 10.17 4.33
C HIS A 2 8.45 9.60 4.69
N MET A 3 7.52 10.48 5.03
CA MET A 3 6.16 10.07 5.36
C MET A 3 5.20 10.68 4.35
N PHE A 4 4.39 9.85 3.74
CA PHE A 4 3.30 10.33 2.92
C PHE A 4 2.19 10.86 3.81
N ASP A 5 1.62 11.97 3.39
CA ASP A 5 0.35 12.40 3.92
C ASP A 5 -0.69 11.30 3.65
N PRO A 6 -1.59 11.01 4.60
CA PRO A 6 -2.67 10.04 4.35
C PRO A 6 -3.45 10.29 3.06
N CYS A 7 -3.45 11.51 2.57
CA CYS A 7 -4.07 11.80 1.28
C CYS A 7 -3.50 10.98 0.14
N CYS A 8 -2.28 10.41 0.28
CA CYS A 8 -1.69 9.55 -0.75
C CYS A 8 -2.38 8.18 -0.82
N LEU A 9 -2.97 7.74 0.27
CA LEU A 9 -3.81 6.55 0.33
C LEU A 9 -5.29 6.90 0.36
N SER A 10 -5.60 8.16 0.60
CA SER A 10 -6.96 8.66 0.71
C SER A 10 -7.33 9.41 -0.55
N THR A 11 -8.60 9.45 -0.85
CA THR A 11 -9.11 10.36 -1.88
C THR A 11 -9.03 11.79 -1.35
N ALA A 12 -9.21 12.76 -2.24
CA ALA A 12 -9.20 14.16 -1.89
C ALA A 12 -10.31 14.54 -0.87
N THR A 13 -11.23 13.65 -0.63
CA THR A 13 -12.35 13.90 0.30
C THR A 13 -12.02 13.53 1.74
N SER A 14 -10.82 13.10 2.04
CA SER A 14 -10.41 12.65 3.36
C SER A 14 -11.15 11.41 3.88
N THR A 15 -11.92 10.75 3.05
CA THR A 15 -12.64 9.53 3.43
C THR A 15 -11.87 8.26 3.13
N GLY A 16 -10.70 8.41 2.53
CA GLY A 16 -9.88 7.27 2.16
C GLY A 16 -10.03 6.90 0.68
N ALA A 17 -9.19 6.00 0.24
CA ALA A 17 -9.23 5.49 -1.12
C ALA A 17 -10.23 4.35 -1.23
N TYR A 18 -10.96 4.32 -2.33
CA TYR A 18 -11.91 3.24 -2.63
C TYR A 18 -11.27 2.33 -3.68
N LEU A 19 -11.09 1.07 -3.30
CA LEU A 19 -10.53 0.06 -4.20
C LEU A 19 -11.67 -0.74 -4.81
N THR A 20 -11.75 -0.74 -6.12
CA THR A 20 -12.77 -1.54 -6.81
C THR A 20 -12.47 -3.03 -6.64
N PRO A 21 -13.51 -3.90 -6.68
CA PRO A 21 -13.33 -5.34 -6.50
C PRO A 21 -12.33 -5.94 -7.49
N SER A 22 -11.49 -6.84 -7.00
CA SER A 22 -10.55 -7.61 -7.81
C SER A 22 -9.62 -6.76 -8.66
N THR A 23 -9.27 -5.57 -8.19
CA THR A 23 -8.39 -4.65 -8.93
C THR A 23 -7.15 -4.28 -8.13
N THR A 24 -6.17 -3.78 -8.86
CA THR A 24 -4.90 -3.31 -8.34
C THR A 24 -4.80 -1.81 -8.57
N THR A 25 -4.45 -1.06 -7.52
CA THR A 25 -4.36 0.40 -7.60
C THR A 25 -2.98 0.87 -7.18
N PRO A 26 -2.24 1.56 -8.06
CA PRO A 26 -0.99 2.22 -7.67
C PRO A 26 -1.31 3.57 -7.00
N PHE A 27 -0.51 3.93 -5.99
CA PHE A 27 -0.73 5.18 -5.26
C PHE A 27 0.40 6.18 -5.41
N ALA A 28 1.64 5.74 -5.24
CA ALA A 28 2.76 6.65 -5.24
C ALA A 28 4.03 5.93 -5.64
N SER A 29 4.95 6.67 -6.25
CA SER A 29 6.25 6.15 -6.63
C SER A 29 7.35 6.97 -5.98
N PHE A 30 8.41 6.31 -5.54
CA PHE A 30 9.53 6.95 -4.88
C PHE A 30 10.80 6.13 -5.08
N SER A 31 11.94 6.81 -4.96
CA SER A 31 13.25 6.17 -5.08
C SER A 31 13.74 5.73 -3.71
N MET A 32 14.24 4.51 -3.62
CA MET A 32 14.77 3.93 -2.40
C MET A 32 16.16 3.38 -2.65
N MET A 33 16.98 3.40 -1.61
CA MET A 33 18.31 2.81 -1.64
C MET A 33 18.34 1.51 -0.85
N SER A 34 19.18 0.60 -1.28
CA SER A 34 19.41 -0.65 -0.57
C SER A 34 19.73 -0.38 0.91
N GLY A 35 19.07 -1.09 1.80
CA GLY A 35 19.21 -0.93 3.24
C GLY A 35 18.17 -0.04 3.88
N GLU A 36 17.48 0.78 3.11
CA GLU A 36 16.37 1.59 3.64
C GLU A 36 15.15 0.73 3.91
N THR A 37 14.23 1.27 4.70
CA THR A 37 13.00 0.57 5.06
C THR A 37 11.79 1.38 4.68
N VAL A 38 10.70 0.68 4.39
CA VAL A 38 9.39 1.26 4.11
C VAL A 38 8.40 0.65 5.08
N THR A 39 7.70 1.50 5.83
CA THR A 39 6.65 1.06 6.74
C THR A 39 5.29 1.47 6.19
N ILE A 40 4.38 0.50 6.11
CA ILE A 40 3.01 0.73 5.65
C ILE A 40 2.09 0.54 6.85
N LYS A 41 1.33 1.59 7.18
CA LYS A 41 0.33 1.56 8.24
C LYS A 41 -0.99 2.02 7.65
N ALA A 42 -1.98 1.13 7.67
CA ALA A 42 -3.28 1.43 7.10
C ALA A 42 -4.36 0.59 7.75
N SER A 43 -5.59 1.05 7.59
CA SER A 43 -6.77 0.28 7.96
C SER A 43 -7.76 0.32 6.81
N TYR A 44 -8.64 -0.66 6.76
CA TYR A 44 -9.61 -0.74 5.67
C TYR A 44 -10.93 -1.37 6.13
N ALA A 45 -11.96 -1.13 5.35
CA ALA A 45 -13.28 -1.70 5.57
C ALA A 45 -13.85 -2.19 4.22
N PRO A 46 -14.53 -3.33 4.18
CA PRO A 46 -14.84 -4.22 5.31
C PRO A 46 -13.59 -4.91 5.83
N PHE A 47 -13.52 -5.09 7.15
CA PHE A 47 -12.29 -5.56 7.80
C PHE A 47 -11.91 -7.01 7.45
N ASP A 48 -12.85 -7.79 6.97
CA ASP A 48 -12.62 -9.20 6.60
C ASP A 48 -12.23 -9.39 5.11
N ALA A 49 -12.12 -8.31 4.37
CA ALA A 49 -11.67 -8.38 2.99
C ALA A 49 -10.20 -8.81 2.91
N SER A 50 -9.85 -9.50 1.84
CA SER A 50 -8.45 -9.84 1.56
C SER A 50 -7.85 -8.75 0.70
N VAL A 51 -6.77 -8.13 1.20
CA VAL A 51 -6.12 -7.01 0.52
C VAL A 51 -4.60 -7.22 0.56
N ASP A 52 -3.94 -7.04 -0.57
CA ASP A 52 -2.49 -7.10 -0.65
C ASP A 52 -1.91 -5.69 -0.65
N PHE A 53 -1.03 -5.41 0.31
CA PHE A 53 -0.33 -4.15 0.42
C PHE A 53 1.15 -4.36 0.14
N GLY A 54 1.73 -3.56 -0.75
CA GLY A 54 3.14 -3.72 -1.00
C GLY A 54 3.72 -2.74 -1.99
N LEU A 55 4.90 -3.08 -2.49
CA LEU A 55 5.68 -2.26 -3.38
C LEU A 55 5.99 -3.03 -4.65
N VAL A 56 5.86 -2.34 -5.78
CA VAL A 56 6.33 -2.85 -7.08
C VAL A 56 7.73 -2.30 -7.30
N ASP A 57 8.69 -3.17 -7.54
CA ASP A 57 10.07 -2.75 -7.80
C ASP A 57 10.26 -2.28 -9.25
N SER A 58 11.49 -1.87 -9.58
CA SER A 58 11.78 -1.37 -10.92
C SER A 58 11.72 -2.44 -12.01
N ASP A 59 11.71 -3.71 -11.63
CA ASP A 59 11.55 -4.83 -12.55
C ASP A 59 10.09 -5.23 -12.74
N GLY A 60 9.17 -4.54 -12.06
CA GLY A 60 7.75 -4.81 -12.15
C GLY A 60 7.25 -5.92 -11.23
N VAL A 61 8.07 -6.34 -10.27
CA VAL A 61 7.70 -7.39 -9.33
C VAL A 61 7.00 -6.79 -8.11
N PHE A 62 5.85 -7.34 -7.76
CA PHE A 62 5.05 -6.88 -6.62
C PHE A 62 5.45 -7.66 -5.37
N HIS A 63 6.07 -6.98 -4.41
CA HIS A 63 6.42 -7.50 -3.10
C HIS A 63 5.36 -7.06 -2.11
N TYR A 64 4.59 -7.98 -1.54
CA TYR A 64 3.41 -7.61 -0.79
C TYR A 64 3.18 -8.48 0.44
N PHE A 65 2.33 -7.94 1.33
CA PHE A 65 1.76 -8.68 2.45
C PHE A 65 0.27 -8.85 2.19
N ASN A 66 -0.22 -10.08 2.31
CA ASN A 66 -1.66 -10.34 2.25
C ASN A 66 -2.27 -10.11 3.63
N ILE A 67 -3.25 -9.25 3.71
CA ILE A 67 -3.91 -8.86 4.95
C ILE A 67 -5.38 -9.24 4.87
N THR A 68 -5.88 -9.82 5.95
CA THR A 68 -7.26 -10.30 6.02
C THR A 68 -7.99 -9.87 7.30
N ASN A 69 -7.38 -9.00 8.11
CA ASN A 69 -7.93 -8.61 9.41
C ASN A 69 -8.24 -7.11 9.54
N GLY A 70 -8.24 -6.39 8.43
CA GLY A 70 -8.68 -4.99 8.44
C GLY A 70 -7.60 -3.96 8.65
N SER A 71 -6.39 -4.35 8.99
CA SER A 71 -5.30 -3.37 9.19
C SER A 71 -3.94 -3.98 8.89
N ILE A 72 -3.02 -3.12 8.51
CA ILE A 72 -1.62 -3.48 8.27
C ILE A 72 -0.70 -2.54 9.04
N ASP A 73 0.33 -3.09 9.64
CA ASP A 73 1.45 -2.36 10.21
C ASP A 73 2.70 -3.21 9.94
N LYS A 74 3.30 -3.00 8.77
CA LYS A 74 4.41 -3.83 8.30
C LYS A 74 5.53 -2.94 7.78
N THR A 75 6.76 -3.42 7.99
CA THR A 75 7.96 -2.77 7.49
C THR A 75 8.64 -3.70 6.49
N MET A 76 8.99 -3.14 5.35
CA MET A 76 9.75 -3.83 4.31
C MET A 76 11.15 -3.25 4.24
N ARG A 77 12.15 -4.11 4.16
CA ARG A 77 13.51 -3.69 3.93
C ARG A 77 13.82 -3.75 2.44
N ILE A 78 14.38 -2.66 1.93
CA ILE A 78 14.77 -2.57 0.52
C ILE A 78 16.12 -3.25 0.33
N SER A 79 16.17 -4.26 -0.51
CA SER A 79 17.41 -4.99 -0.80
C SER A 79 18.10 -4.50 -2.06
N LYS A 80 17.39 -3.80 -2.94
CA LYS A 80 17.92 -3.33 -4.22
C LYS A 80 17.48 -1.89 -4.42
N SER A 81 18.44 -1.02 -4.66
CA SER A 81 18.15 0.40 -4.97
C SER A 81 17.37 0.52 -6.27
N GLY A 82 16.42 1.43 -6.31
CA GLY A 82 15.62 1.68 -7.49
C GLY A 82 14.33 2.41 -7.16
N LYS A 83 13.47 2.49 -8.16
CA LYS A 83 12.16 3.12 -8.02
C LYS A 83 11.13 2.07 -7.60
N TYR A 84 10.35 2.43 -6.59
CA TYR A 84 9.30 1.59 -6.05
C TYR A 84 7.97 2.30 -6.13
N THR A 85 6.91 1.54 -6.35
CA THR A 85 5.54 2.07 -6.40
C THR A 85 4.72 1.38 -5.32
N LEU A 86 4.10 2.17 -4.45
CA LEU A 86 3.14 1.65 -3.48
C LEU A 86 1.90 1.17 -4.25
N GLN A 87 1.53 -0.07 -4.04
CA GLN A 87 0.41 -0.69 -4.74
C GLN A 87 -0.44 -1.49 -3.78
N ILE A 88 -1.75 -1.40 -3.96
CA ILE A 88 -2.71 -2.11 -3.13
C ILE A 88 -3.65 -2.88 -4.05
N LYS A 89 -3.83 -4.16 -3.78
CA LYS A 89 -4.72 -5.01 -4.56
C LYS A 89 -5.88 -5.47 -3.69
N ASN A 90 -7.09 -5.21 -4.15
CA ASN A 90 -8.30 -5.70 -3.51
C ASN A 90 -8.65 -7.07 -4.10
N ASN A 91 -8.52 -8.12 -3.29
CA ASN A 91 -8.81 -9.49 -3.72
C ASN A 91 -10.26 -9.90 -3.42
N SER A 92 -11.07 -8.99 -2.91
CA SER A 92 -12.44 -9.29 -2.53
C SER A 92 -13.44 -8.97 -3.64
N ASP A 93 -14.68 -9.38 -3.44
CA ASP A 93 -15.79 -9.10 -4.36
C ASP A 93 -16.47 -7.77 -4.07
N SER A 94 -16.02 -7.07 -3.03
CA SER A 94 -16.63 -5.83 -2.57
C SER A 94 -15.65 -4.68 -2.71
N GLU A 95 -16.18 -3.46 -2.79
CA GLU A 95 -15.36 -2.27 -2.69
C GLU A 95 -14.73 -2.18 -1.31
N VAL A 96 -13.45 -1.84 -1.25
CA VAL A 96 -12.71 -1.69 -0.01
C VAL A 96 -12.27 -0.24 0.13
N LYS A 97 -12.58 0.35 1.28
CA LYS A 97 -12.14 1.69 1.63
C LYS A 97 -10.87 1.58 2.47
N VAL A 98 -9.82 2.25 2.03
CA VAL A 98 -8.50 2.21 2.71
C VAL A 98 -8.10 3.60 3.13
N SER A 99 -7.55 3.71 4.34
CA SER A 99 -6.91 4.94 4.81
C SER A 99 -5.65 4.59 5.59
N GLY A 100 -4.65 5.47 5.51
CA GLY A 100 -3.38 5.25 6.18
C GLY A 100 -2.26 6.05 5.55
N PHE A 101 -1.04 5.57 5.75
CA PHE A 101 0.13 6.23 5.22
C PHE A 101 1.27 5.24 5.01
N VAL A 102 2.27 5.68 4.24
CA VAL A 102 3.52 4.96 4.08
C VAL A 102 4.66 5.86 4.53
N ASN A 103 5.60 5.31 5.29
CA ASN A 103 6.77 6.00 5.79
C ASN A 103 8.01 5.42 5.13
N TYR A 104 8.76 6.26 4.44
CA TYR A 104 9.96 5.82 3.73
C TYR A 104 11.11 6.83 3.77
#